data_918e47f9ce05bf591d154b6629471e74
#
_entry.id   918e47f9ce05bf591d154b6629471e74
#
_cell.length_a   1.000
_cell.length_b   1.000
_cell.length_c   1.000
_cell.angle_alpha   90.00
_cell.angle_beta   90.00
_cell.angle_gamma   90.00
#
_symmetry.space_group_name_H-M   'P 1'
#
loop_
_entity.id
_entity.type
_entity.pdbx_description
1 polymer ?
#
loop_
_entity_poly.entity_id
_entity_poly.type
_entity_poly.pdbx_seq_one_letter_code
_entity_poly.pdbx_strand_id
1 'polypeptide(L)'
;MDFLDLAKERYSCRYFSDQKIEQEKIDKILEAARLAPTGKNSQSQRILVLTDEEELSKLSNCTPYGWNAPLVFLICYDKNISWKRHLDNFDGGMQDICIVTTHMMFEATDLGLGSTWIGAFDPFKTREVYNVPENYEIAAILPVGYPSESAHPSRLHSSRKPIEEIAFYNKF
;
A
#
# COMPACT_ATOMS: atom_id res chain seq x y z
N MET A 1 -11.86 16.78 2.51
CA MET A 1 -12.42 16.43 1.16
C MET A 1 -13.58 15.44 1.36
N ASP A 2 -14.60 15.43 0.46
CA ASP A 2 -15.59 14.34 0.43
C ASP A 2 -14.87 13.04 0.04
N PHE A 3 -15.33 11.89 0.58
CA PHE A 3 -14.67 10.61 0.34
C PHE A 3 -14.68 10.21 -1.16
N LEU A 4 -15.77 10.47 -1.87
CA LEU A 4 -15.86 10.15 -3.29
C LEU A 4 -14.93 11.02 -4.13
N ASP A 5 -14.72 12.27 -3.74
CA ASP A 5 -13.77 13.16 -4.40
C ASP A 5 -12.33 12.70 -4.14
N LEU A 6 -12.01 12.35 -2.89
CA LEU A 6 -10.71 11.75 -2.54
C LEU A 6 -10.44 10.47 -3.36
N ALA A 7 -11.46 9.61 -3.50
CA ALA A 7 -11.34 8.38 -4.28
C ALA A 7 -11.13 8.62 -5.78
N LYS A 8 -11.67 9.72 -6.32
CA LYS A 8 -11.44 10.15 -7.72
C LYS A 8 -10.04 10.75 -7.89
N GLU A 9 -9.58 11.55 -6.93
CA GLU A 9 -8.28 12.20 -6.99
C GLU A 9 -7.12 11.21 -6.82
N ARG A 10 -7.26 10.20 -5.97
CA ARG A 10 -6.23 9.20 -5.76
C ARG A 10 -5.91 8.47 -7.07
N TYR A 11 -4.67 8.55 -7.51
CA TYR A 11 -4.15 7.80 -8.66
C TYR A 11 -2.82 7.10 -8.31
N SER A 12 -2.40 6.16 -9.14
CA SER A 12 -1.09 5.50 -9.01
C SER A 12 0.01 6.44 -9.51
N CYS A 13 0.59 7.21 -8.58
CA CYS A 13 1.69 8.12 -8.86
C CYS A 13 2.98 7.34 -9.11
N ARG A 14 3.70 7.68 -10.17
CA ARG A 14 4.94 7.02 -10.61
C ARG A 14 6.10 8.00 -10.85
N TYR A 15 5.89 9.26 -10.54
CA TYR A 15 6.90 10.31 -10.66
C TYR A 15 6.84 11.15 -9.39
N PHE A 16 7.90 11.06 -8.59
CA PHE A 16 8.01 11.74 -7.32
C PHE A 16 9.08 12.82 -7.40
N SER A 17 8.94 13.88 -6.60
CA SER A 17 9.99 14.86 -6.36
C SER A 17 10.96 14.33 -5.30
N ASP A 18 12.14 14.95 -5.22
CA ASP A 18 13.15 14.61 -4.20
C ASP A 18 12.82 15.22 -2.81
N GLN A 19 11.68 15.90 -2.68
CA GLN A 19 11.26 16.50 -1.42
C GLN A 19 11.02 15.43 -0.38
N LYS A 20 11.72 15.54 0.75
CA LYS A 20 11.49 14.67 1.91
C LYS A 20 10.10 14.92 2.49
N ILE A 21 9.49 13.85 2.98
CA ILE A 21 8.17 13.90 3.61
C ILE A 21 8.35 14.21 5.09
N GLU A 22 7.55 15.11 5.61
CA GLU A 22 7.52 15.48 7.02
C GLU A 22 7.10 14.29 7.89
N GLN A 23 7.76 14.09 9.02
CA GLN A 23 7.47 12.98 9.92
C GLN A 23 6.00 12.94 10.34
N GLU A 24 5.38 14.10 10.56
CA GLU A 24 3.95 14.19 10.90
C GLU A 24 3.04 13.56 9.84
N LYS A 25 3.37 13.67 8.55
CA LYS A 25 2.61 13.03 7.47
C LYS A 25 2.82 11.52 7.46
N ILE A 26 4.05 11.07 7.71
CA ILE A 26 4.36 9.64 7.85
C ILE A 26 3.54 9.03 9.00
N ASP A 27 3.51 9.73 10.14
CA ASP A 27 2.78 9.29 11.33
C ASP A 27 1.26 9.21 11.06
N LYS A 28 0.68 10.16 10.32
CA LYS A 28 -0.73 10.13 9.90
C LYS A 28 -1.04 8.94 9.00
N ILE A 29 -0.17 8.63 8.04
CA ILE A 29 -0.33 7.46 7.18
C ILE A 29 -0.26 6.16 8.00
N LEU A 30 0.64 6.07 8.96
CA LEU A 30 0.73 4.92 9.86
C LEU A 30 -0.49 4.84 10.79
N GLU A 31 -1.02 5.98 11.25
CA GLU A 31 -2.26 6.01 12.03
C GLU A 31 -3.46 5.53 11.20
N ALA A 32 -3.57 5.91 9.93
CA ALA A 32 -4.60 5.39 9.04
C ALA A 32 -4.48 3.86 8.89
N ALA A 33 -3.25 3.34 8.79
CA ALA A 33 -3.00 1.90 8.79
C ALA A 33 -3.43 1.22 10.08
N ARG A 34 -3.21 1.86 11.24
CA ARG A 34 -3.57 1.35 12.57
C ARG A 34 -5.08 1.33 12.80
N LEU A 35 -5.80 2.31 12.26
CA LEU A 35 -7.26 2.45 12.39
C LEU A 35 -8.04 1.55 11.41
N ALA A 36 -7.39 1.02 10.39
CA ALA A 36 -8.02 0.15 9.42
C ALA A 36 -8.59 -1.13 10.07
N PRO A 37 -9.80 -1.57 9.70
CA PRO A 37 -10.39 -2.78 10.25
C PRO A 37 -9.65 -4.03 9.77
N THR A 38 -9.55 -5.03 10.67
CA THR A 38 -8.98 -6.34 10.37
C THR A 38 -9.89 -7.45 10.87
N GLY A 39 -9.81 -8.63 10.28
CA GLY A 39 -10.60 -9.80 10.68
C GLY A 39 -10.44 -10.09 12.19
N LYS A 40 -11.56 -10.07 12.92
CA LYS A 40 -11.60 -10.17 14.40
C LYS A 40 -10.66 -9.22 15.13
N ASN A 41 -10.34 -8.07 14.53
CA ASN A 41 -9.37 -7.12 15.07
C ASN A 41 -7.99 -7.77 15.34
N SER A 42 -7.55 -8.65 14.47
CA SER A 42 -6.30 -9.41 14.61
C SER A 42 -5.05 -8.52 14.59
N GLN A 43 -5.14 -7.36 13.91
CA GLN A 43 -4.06 -6.37 13.81
C GLN A 43 -2.72 -7.02 13.40
N SER A 44 -2.81 -7.90 12.40
CA SER A 44 -1.67 -8.68 11.90
C SER A 44 -0.70 -7.89 11.03
N GLN A 45 -1.03 -6.65 10.65
CA GLN A 45 -0.18 -5.80 9.82
C GLN A 45 1.20 -5.56 10.46
N ARG A 46 2.22 -5.64 9.61
CA ARG A 46 3.63 -5.34 9.91
C ARG A 46 4.16 -4.46 8.80
N ILE A 47 4.55 -3.25 9.13
CA ILE A 47 4.94 -2.23 8.16
C ILE A 47 6.37 -1.81 8.45
N LEU A 48 7.28 -2.04 7.49
CA LEU A 48 8.62 -1.49 7.53
C LEU A 48 8.61 -0.15 6.79
N VAL A 49 9.10 0.90 7.45
CA VAL A 49 9.19 2.26 6.90
C VAL A 49 10.62 2.50 6.43
N LEU A 50 10.79 2.79 5.16
CA LEU A 50 12.09 3.05 4.53
C LEU A 50 12.17 4.53 4.15
N THR A 51 13.06 5.27 4.80
CA THR A 51 13.33 6.70 4.55
C THR A 51 14.82 6.99 4.37
N ASP A 52 15.64 6.05 4.75
CA ASP A 52 17.10 6.14 4.63
C ASP A 52 17.53 5.85 3.20
N GLU A 53 18.42 6.66 2.63
CA GLU A 53 18.87 6.55 1.23
C GLU A 53 19.56 5.22 0.95
N GLU A 54 20.32 4.68 1.91
CA GLU A 54 20.96 3.38 1.76
C GLU A 54 19.90 2.27 1.68
N GLU A 55 18.89 2.31 2.55
CA GLU A 55 17.81 1.31 2.55
C GLU A 55 16.93 1.43 1.31
N LEU A 56 16.61 2.65 0.89
CA LEU A 56 15.83 2.89 -0.34
C LEU A 56 16.57 2.41 -1.59
N SER A 57 17.89 2.56 -1.65
CA SER A 57 18.69 2.10 -2.79
C SER A 57 18.62 0.59 -3.02
N LYS A 58 18.48 -0.18 -1.94
CA LYS A 58 18.34 -1.64 -1.97
C LYS A 58 17.07 -2.13 -2.67
N LEU A 59 16.05 -1.25 -2.78
CA LEU A 59 14.77 -1.57 -3.41
C LEU A 59 14.93 -2.00 -4.87
N SER A 60 15.92 -1.47 -5.58
CA SER A 60 16.24 -1.84 -6.96
C SER A 60 16.58 -3.32 -7.14
N ASN A 61 17.00 -4.00 -6.08
CA ASN A 61 17.22 -5.45 -6.07
C ASN A 61 15.90 -6.25 -5.97
N CYS A 62 14.83 -5.62 -5.52
CA CYS A 62 13.55 -6.26 -5.25
C CYS A 62 12.54 -6.04 -6.38
N THR A 63 12.56 -4.86 -6.98
CA THR A 63 11.63 -4.46 -8.04
C THR A 63 12.21 -3.34 -8.90
N PRO A 64 11.88 -3.28 -10.22
CA PRO A 64 12.27 -2.16 -11.06
C PRO A 64 11.35 -0.92 -10.89
N TYR A 65 10.34 -0.98 -10.00
CA TYR A 65 9.25 0.00 -9.91
C TYR A 65 9.33 0.95 -8.71
N GLY A 66 10.51 1.19 -8.15
CA GLY A 66 10.70 2.09 -6.99
C GLY A 66 10.48 3.57 -7.29
N TRP A 67 10.64 4.01 -8.56
CA TRP A 67 10.49 5.39 -9.07
C TRP A 67 11.18 6.47 -8.22
N ASN A 68 12.25 6.12 -7.52
CA ASN A 68 13.02 7.03 -6.64
C ASN A 68 12.14 7.74 -5.59
N ALA A 69 11.13 7.07 -5.08
CA ALA A 69 10.29 7.64 -4.03
C ALA A 69 11.11 7.90 -2.75
N PRO A 70 10.94 9.06 -2.09
CA PRO A 70 11.67 9.40 -0.87
C PRO A 70 11.21 8.63 0.38
N LEU A 71 10.09 7.93 0.28
CA LEU A 71 9.51 7.07 1.32
C LEU A 71 8.95 5.82 0.67
N VAL A 72 9.23 4.67 1.27
CA VAL A 72 8.62 3.40 0.88
C VAL A 72 8.14 2.66 2.12
N PHE A 73 6.92 2.16 2.07
CA PHE A 73 6.43 1.19 3.04
C PHE A 73 6.51 -0.22 2.45
N LEU A 74 7.23 -1.13 3.11
CA LEU A 74 7.14 -2.56 2.85
C LEU A 74 6.03 -3.11 3.73
N ILE A 75 4.96 -3.59 3.11
CA ILE A 75 3.74 -3.99 3.79
C ILE A 75 3.69 -5.50 3.92
N CYS A 76 3.65 -5.97 5.15
CA CYS A 76 3.58 -7.39 5.51
C CYS A 76 2.43 -7.66 6.48
N TYR A 77 2.12 -8.94 6.68
CA TYR A 77 1.31 -9.39 7.81
C TYR A 77 1.93 -10.61 8.49
N ASP A 78 1.67 -10.75 9.77
CA ASP A 78 2.11 -11.88 10.57
C ASP A 78 1.11 -13.04 10.44
N LYS A 79 1.54 -14.12 9.79
CA LYS A 79 0.75 -15.33 9.56
C LYS A 79 0.33 -16.04 10.85
N ASN A 80 1.06 -15.82 11.95
CA ASN A 80 0.77 -16.47 13.22
C ASN A 80 -0.47 -15.90 13.92
N ILE A 81 -0.82 -14.64 13.63
CA ILE A 81 -1.94 -13.94 14.29
C ILE A 81 -3.01 -13.45 13.29
N SER A 82 -2.80 -13.63 11.99
CA SER A 82 -3.82 -13.32 10.99
C SER A 82 -5.07 -14.16 11.21
N TRP A 83 -6.23 -13.57 10.90
CA TRP A 83 -7.50 -14.28 11.01
C TRP A 83 -7.57 -15.46 10.03
N LYS A 84 -8.01 -16.60 10.53
CA LYS A 84 -8.26 -17.80 9.72
C LYS A 84 -9.77 -18.09 9.67
N ARG A 85 -10.26 -18.41 8.49
CA ARG A 85 -11.64 -18.85 8.32
C ARG A 85 -11.78 -20.32 8.72
N HIS A 86 -12.67 -20.62 9.67
CA HIS A 86 -12.77 -21.95 10.26
C HIS A 86 -13.17 -23.07 9.28
N LEU A 87 -13.89 -22.74 8.20
CA LEU A 87 -14.41 -23.75 7.28
C LEU A 87 -13.34 -24.40 6.39
N ASP A 88 -12.33 -23.66 6.01
CA ASP A 88 -11.35 -24.06 5.00
C ASP A 88 -9.91 -23.62 5.33
N ASN A 89 -9.68 -23.10 6.52
CA ASN A 89 -8.40 -22.53 6.97
C ASN A 89 -7.85 -21.40 6.07
N PHE A 90 -8.72 -20.77 5.30
CA PHE A 90 -8.32 -19.62 4.48
C PHE A 90 -7.68 -18.54 5.36
N ASP A 91 -6.47 -18.08 4.96
CA ASP A 91 -5.76 -17.00 5.64
C ASP A 91 -6.29 -15.65 5.16
N GLY A 92 -6.97 -14.90 6.03
CA GLY A 92 -7.50 -13.58 5.75
C GLY A 92 -6.47 -12.46 5.85
N GLY A 93 -5.22 -12.74 6.20
CA GLY A 93 -4.19 -11.71 6.37
C GLY A 93 -3.99 -10.85 5.14
N MET A 94 -3.97 -11.44 3.93
CA MET A 94 -3.86 -10.68 2.69
C MET A 94 -5.06 -9.74 2.48
N GLN A 95 -6.29 -10.15 2.83
CA GLN A 95 -7.47 -9.28 2.74
C GLN A 95 -7.34 -8.09 3.71
N ASP A 96 -6.94 -8.35 4.95
CA ASP A 96 -6.70 -7.32 5.95
C ASP A 96 -5.68 -6.29 5.45
N ILE A 97 -4.57 -6.76 4.86
CA ILE A 97 -3.53 -5.88 4.33
C ILE A 97 -4.00 -5.05 3.14
N CYS A 98 -4.86 -5.58 2.28
CA CYS A 98 -5.46 -4.79 1.20
C CYS A 98 -6.28 -3.63 1.77
N ILE A 99 -7.03 -3.85 2.84
CA ILE A 99 -7.79 -2.81 3.54
C ILE A 99 -6.84 -1.79 4.17
N VAL A 100 -5.86 -2.24 4.95
CA VAL A 100 -4.85 -1.40 5.60
C VAL A 100 -4.13 -0.51 4.58
N THR A 101 -3.61 -1.09 3.52
CA THR A 101 -2.86 -0.34 2.50
C THR A 101 -3.75 0.65 1.75
N THR A 102 -5.02 0.32 1.54
CA THR A 102 -5.99 1.24 0.93
C THR A 102 -6.21 2.47 1.82
N HIS A 103 -6.32 2.30 3.15
CA HIS A 103 -6.40 3.44 4.08
C HIS A 103 -5.15 4.31 4.01
N MET A 104 -3.96 3.71 3.97
CA MET A 104 -2.69 4.44 3.81
C MET A 104 -2.66 5.25 2.51
N MET A 105 -3.14 4.68 1.40
CA MET A 105 -3.17 5.36 0.11
C MET A 105 -4.13 6.54 0.10
N PHE A 106 -5.28 6.45 0.74
CA PHE A 106 -6.22 7.55 0.86
C PHE A 106 -5.68 8.66 1.75
N GLU A 107 -5.10 8.31 2.91
CA GLU A 107 -4.48 9.30 3.79
C GLU A 107 -3.33 10.01 3.09
N ALA A 108 -2.45 9.29 2.38
CA ALA A 108 -1.40 9.91 1.59
C ALA A 108 -1.96 10.92 0.58
N THR A 109 -3.06 10.59 -0.09
CA THR A 109 -3.72 11.49 -1.06
C THR A 109 -4.31 12.73 -0.37
N ASP A 110 -4.98 12.57 0.77
CA ASP A 110 -5.56 13.69 1.54
C ASP A 110 -4.48 14.65 2.07
N LEU A 111 -3.27 14.12 2.33
CA LEU A 111 -2.08 14.89 2.71
C LEU A 111 -1.35 15.54 1.52
N GLY A 112 -1.87 15.42 0.29
CA GLY A 112 -1.26 15.94 -0.93
C GLY A 112 -0.07 15.12 -1.45
N LEU A 113 0.07 13.87 -1.00
CA LEU A 113 1.11 12.94 -1.45
C LEU A 113 0.57 12.00 -2.54
N GLY A 114 1.45 11.59 -3.43
CA GLY A 114 1.20 10.50 -4.36
C GLY A 114 1.64 9.15 -3.78
N SER A 115 0.96 8.08 -4.19
CA SER A 115 1.35 6.72 -3.84
C SER A 115 1.06 5.75 -4.98
N THR A 116 1.71 4.58 -4.97
CA THR A 116 1.36 3.50 -5.89
C THR A 116 1.57 2.14 -5.26
N TRP A 117 0.63 1.23 -5.47
CA TRP A 117 0.74 -0.15 -5.02
C TRP A 117 1.62 -0.94 -6.00
N ILE A 118 2.72 -1.52 -5.52
CA ILE A 118 3.55 -2.44 -6.28
C ILE A 118 3.29 -3.86 -5.79
N GLY A 119 2.73 -4.69 -6.69
CA GLY A 119 2.61 -6.13 -6.50
C GLY A 119 3.66 -6.91 -7.30
N ALA A 120 4.36 -6.25 -8.22
CA ALA A 120 5.40 -6.86 -9.06
C ALA A 120 6.78 -6.66 -8.44
N PHE A 121 7.13 -7.53 -7.50
CA PHE A 121 8.43 -7.58 -6.82
C PHE A 121 8.86 -9.04 -6.65
N ASP A 122 10.15 -9.28 -6.41
CA ASP A 122 10.68 -10.59 -6.03
C ASP A 122 10.52 -10.78 -4.51
N PRO A 123 9.60 -11.65 -4.04
CA PRO A 123 9.34 -11.82 -2.61
C PRO A 123 10.52 -12.49 -1.87
N PHE A 124 11.28 -13.36 -2.55
CA PHE A 124 12.44 -14.03 -1.95
C PHE A 124 13.59 -13.04 -1.77
N LYS A 125 13.88 -12.26 -2.80
CA LYS A 125 14.91 -11.23 -2.75
C LYS A 125 14.55 -10.12 -1.77
N THR A 126 13.29 -9.69 -1.72
CA THR A 126 12.82 -8.68 -0.77
C THR A 126 12.98 -9.17 0.67
N ARG A 127 12.67 -10.44 0.94
CA ARG A 127 12.86 -11.06 2.26
C ARG A 127 14.32 -11.06 2.68
N GLU A 128 15.22 -11.44 1.77
CA GLU A 128 16.67 -11.45 2.01
C GLU A 128 17.20 -10.04 2.30
N VAL A 129 16.86 -9.07 1.42
CA VAL A 129 17.37 -7.69 1.47
C VAL A 129 16.95 -6.97 2.75
N TYR A 130 15.71 -7.15 3.20
CA TYR A 130 15.16 -6.45 4.35
C TYR A 130 15.02 -7.33 5.61
N ASN A 131 15.63 -8.53 5.61
CA ASN A 131 15.60 -9.47 6.74
C ASN A 131 14.17 -9.72 7.25
N VAL A 132 13.20 -9.88 6.35
CA VAL A 132 11.79 -10.08 6.72
C VAL A 132 11.62 -11.44 7.39
N PRO A 133 11.07 -11.52 8.62
CA PRO A 133 10.86 -12.78 9.33
C PRO A 133 10.03 -13.79 8.52
N GLU A 134 10.30 -15.09 8.67
CA GLU A 134 9.62 -16.15 7.91
C GLU A 134 8.10 -16.19 8.13
N ASN A 135 7.65 -15.82 9.33
CA ASN A 135 6.24 -15.73 9.67
C ASN A 135 5.55 -14.47 9.11
N TYR A 136 6.29 -13.51 8.54
CA TYR A 136 5.70 -12.35 7.88
C TYR A 136 5.57 -12.61 6.38
N GLU A 137 4.35 -12.46 5.87
CA GLU A 137 4.07 -12.52 4.44
C GLU A 137 4.13 -11.12 3.84
N ILE A 138 4.92 -10.96 2.76
CA ILE A 138 5.06 -9.68 2.08
C ILE A 138 3.90 -9.51 1.11
N ALA A 139 3.11 -8.47 1.28
CA ALA A 139 1.91 -8.23 0.48
C ALA A 139 2.11 -7.18 -0.61
N ALA A 140 2.84 -6.12 -0.31
CA ALA A 140 3.04 -5.01 -1.23
C ALA A 140 4.26 -4.16 -0.86
N ILE A 141 4.75 -3.44 -1.86
CA ILE A 141 5.65 -2.31 -1.70
C ILE A 141 4.86 -1.05 -2.06
N LEU A 142 4.84 -0.05 -1.19
CA LEU A 142 4.08 1.19 -1.36
C LEU A 142 5.03 2.40 -1.34
N PRO A 143 5.55 2.82 -2.51
CA PRO A 143 6.24 4.11 -2.65
C PRO A 143 5.28 5.27 -2.41
N VAL A 144 5.77 6.28 -1.68
CA VAL A 144 5.03 7.51 -1.36
C VAL A 144 5.96 8.72 -1.53
N GLY A 145 5.43 9.82 -2.03
CA GLY A 145 6.18 11.06 -2.20
C GLY A 145 5.31 12.19 -2.71
N TYR A 146 5.84 13.40 -2.71
CA TYR A 146 5.21 14.49 -3.40
C TYR A 146 5.25 14.23 -4.92
N PRO A 147 4.10 14.35 -5.64
CA PRO A 147 4.12 14.23 -7.09
C PRO A 147 5.06 15.27 -7.70
N SER A 148 5.91 14.87 -8.64
CA SER A 148 6.73 15.81 -9.41
C SER A 148 5.88 16.55 -10.44
N GLU A 149 6.45 17.58 -11.10
CA GLU A 149 5.78 18.31 -12.17
C GLU A 149 5.37 17.43 -13.36
N SER A 150 6.07 16.32 -13.57
CA SER A 150 5.75 15.32 -14.61
C SER A 150 4.73 14.28 -14.18
N ALA A 151 4.30 14.31 -12.92
CA ALA A 151 3.33 13.34 -12.40
C ALA A 151 1.93 13.59 -12.96
N HIS A 152 1.33 12.57 -13.50
CA HIS A 152 -0.03 12.61 -14.03
C HIS A 152 -0.72 11.24 -13.88
N PRO A 153 -2.05 11.21 -13.77
CA PRO A 153 -2.80 9.96 -13.82
C PRO A 153 -2.59 9.24 -15.16
N SER A 154 -2.56 7.92 -15.11
CA SER A 154 -2.57 7.12 -16.34
C SER A 154 -3.88 7.35 -17.12
N ARG A 155 -3.86 7.15 -18.45
CA ARG A 155 -5.06 7.24 -19.31
C ARG A 155 -6.20 6.32 -18.85
N LEU A 156 -5.89 5.27 -18.09
CA LEU A 156 -6.88 4.33 -17.57
C LEU A 156 -7.47 4.79 -16.22
N HIS A 157 -6.97 5.87 -15.65
CA HIS A 157 -7.42 6.33 -14.34
C HIS A 157 -8.92 6.62 -14.28
N SER A 158 -9.47 7.24 -15.31
CA SER A 158 -10.90 7.56 -15.41
C SER A 158 -11.75 6.45 -16.05
N SER A 159 -11.11 5.39 -16.58
CA SER A 159 -11.85 4.27 -17.18
C SER A 159 -12.45 3.39 -16.09
N ARG A 160 -13.78 3.32 -16.06
CA ARG A 160 -14.53 2.47 -15.13
C ARG A 160 -15.62 1.73 -15.89
N LYS A 161 -15.86 0.49 -15.48
CA LYS A 161 -17.03 -0.24 -15.91
C LYS A 161 -18.30 0.39 -15.35
N PRO A 162 -19.43 0.33 -16.08
CA PRO A 162 -20.70 0.74 -15.52
C PRO A 162 -21.05 -0.12 -14.31
N ILE A 163 -21.86 0.46 -13.40
CA ILE A 163 -22.15 -0.20 -12.11
C ILE A 163 -22.84 -1.55 -12.29
N GLU A 164 -23.62 -1.69 -13.34
CA GLU A 164 -24.39 -2.89 -13.70
C GLU A 164 -23.50 -4.09 -14.07
N GLU A 165 -22.25 -3.85 -14.45
CA GLU A 165 -21.28 -4.92 -14.72
C GLU A 165 -20.56 -5.43 -13.46
N ILE A 166 -20.67 -4.71 -12.33
CA ILE A 166 -19.95 -5.02 -11.10
C ILE A 166 -20.86 -5.25 -9.90
N ALA A 167 -22.13 -4.86 -9.99
CA ALA A 167 -23.12 -4.99 -8.91
C ALA A 167 -24.37 -5.73 -9.38
N PHE A 168 -24.74 -6.78 -8.64
CA PHE A 168 -25.90 -7.62 -8.92
C PHE A 168 -26.81 -7.65 -7.71
N TYR A 169 -28.12 -7.69 -7.91
CA TYR A 169 -29.10 -7.68 -6.83
C TYR A 169 -29.68 -9.08 -6.64
N ASN A 170 -29.57 -9.60 -5.42
CA ASN A 170 -30.10 -10.86 -4.92
C ASN A 170 -29.45 -12.13 -5.49
N LYS A 171 -28.97 -12.13 -6.70
CA LYS A 171 -28.27 -13.25 -7.37
C LYS A 171 -27.41 -12.75 -8.53
N PHE A 172 -26.41 -13.51 -8.92
CA PHE A 172 -25.66 -13.31 -10.16
C PHE A 172 -26.46 -13.77 -11.37
#